data_28ac200ea2fee232bbc9f89f2abf1695
#
_entry.id   28ac200ea2fee232bbc9f89f2abf1695
#
_cell.length_a   1.000
_cell.length_b   1.000
_cell.length_c   1.000
_cell.angle_alpha   90.00
_cell.angle_beta   90.00
_cell.angle_gamma   90.00
#
_symmetry.space_group_name_H-M   'P 1'
#
loop_
_entity.id
_entity.type
_entity.pdbx_description
1 polymer ?
#
loop_
_entity_poly.entity_id
_entity_poly.type
_entity_poly.pdbx_seq_one_letter_code
_entity_poly.pdbx_strand_id
1 'polypeptide(L)'
;DGIGFLRLAELKGDLALEHDERFLTALIGLEPGLQLPLMRADRELREELVWGMLRQEGNRGVSLSASDRSATMGSGRTPGWSRTLAASIDEGLIERDRLLDALLDMLAADLPSGRAGWYSRTLRMLSMTLDEAEARQGALCALMSSPVGPTVTLAVGQLTALSKAGRLDLELFVRSCEGALMGSKANALRVLGVLRDGLGAVEGTALEPLLGVALSFPHAQVQALAIDLASDALRSGLLDSAAVGRLLSDAELDPLVVATLDLLDPGHAATDQADPGLVPEDDPGEQAPAAFLPPPREVADLVPMSADDVSGRVGVLAQGAQMGLEYEALLAFLASPEFDPSALESLRPLVRRLTGGVPGPQQVLGVL
;
A
#
# COMPACT_ATOMS: atom_id res chain seq x y z
N ASP A 1 -2.19 31.67 -8.14
CA ASP A 1 -2.27 30.54 -9.05
C ASP A 1 -2.04 30.91 -10.50
N GLY A 2 -0.73 30.95 -10.87
CA GLY A 2 -0.34 31.42 -12.21
C GLY A 2 -0.90 30.56 -13.32
N ILE A 3 -0.91 29.21 -13.20
CA ILE A 3 -1.31 28.31 -14.28
C ILE A 3 -2.81 28.38 -14.59
N GLY A 4 -3.66 28.47 -13.58
CA GLY A 4 -5.11 28.60 -13.79
C GLY A 4 -5.46 29.91 -14.50
N PHE A 5 -4.79 31.00 -14.16
CA PHE A 5 -4.97 32.29 -14.84
C PHE A 5 -4.46 32.23 -16.28
N LEU A 6 -3.28 31.66 -16.52
CA LEU A 6 -2.71 31.51 -17.88
C LEU A 6 -3.64 30.68 -18.77
N ARG A 7 -4.19 29.56 -18.23
CA ARG A 7 -5.13 28.74 -18.99
C ARG A 7 -6.44 29.44 -19.30
N LEU A 8 -6.96 30.24 -18.36
CA LEU A 8 -8.15 31.06 -18.63
C LEU A 8 -7.89 32.15 -19.69
N ALA A 9 -6.70 32.78 -19.73
CA ALA A 9 -6.31 33.75 -20.75
C ALA A 9 -6.21 33.07 -22.13
N GLU A 10 -5.65 31.87 -22.19
CA GLU A 10 -5.58 31.08 -23.42
C GLU A 10 -6.97 30.73 -23.95
N LEU A 11 -7.90 30.26 -23.06
CA LEU A 11 -9.28 29.95 -23.43
C LEU A 11 -10.06 31.19 -23.98
N LYS A 12 -9.66 32.39 -23.56
CA LYS A 12 -10.20 33.64 -24.09
C LYS A 12 -9.56 34.08 -25.42
N GLY A 13 -8.49 33.40 -25.84
CA GLY A 13 -7.75 33.76 -27.05
C GLY A 13 -6.75 34.91 -26.85
N ASP A 14 -6.48 35.32 -25.61
CA ASP A 14 -5.54 36.40 -25.28
C ASP A 14 -4.07 35.91 -25.29
N LEU A 15 -3.84 34.60 -25.25
CA LEU A 15 -2.54 33.96 -25.17
C LEU A 15 -2.56 32.62 -25.88
N ALA A 16 -1.44 32.21 -26.47
CA ALA A 16 -1.20 30.85 -26.96
C ALA A 16 -0.11 30.21 -26.11
N LEU A 17 -0.37 29.04 -25.55
CA LEU A 17 0.56 28.29 -24.72
C LEU A 17 1.01 27.02 -25.46
N GLU A 18 2.27 26.64 -25.25
CA GLU A 18 2.72 25.29 -25.62
C GLU A 18 2.38 24.33 -24.50
N HIS A 19 1.62 23.29 -24.81
CA HIS A 19 1.22 22.26 -23.85
C HIS A 19 2.31 21.19 -23.69
N ASP A 20 3.53 21.66 -23.42
CA ASP A 20 4.71 20.85 -23.20
C ASP A 20 4.69 20.18 -21.80
N GLU A 21 5.75 19.44 -21.49
CA GLU A 21 5.94 18.78 -20.20
C GLU A 21 5.91 19.75 -19.00
N ARG A 22 6.41 20.98 -19.19
CA ARG A 22 6.41 22.01 -18.15
C ARG A 22 5.01 22.50 -17.85
N PHE A 23 4.21 22.69 -18.91
CA PHE A 23 2.80 23.05 -18.77
C PHE A 23 2.01 21.96 -18.03
N LEU A 24 2.17 20.69 -18.42
CA LEU A 24 1.51 19.58 -17.75
C LEU A 24 1.95 19.44 -16.27
N THR A 25 3.23 19.67 -15.98
CA THR A 25 3.71 19.70 -14.59
C THR A 25 3.08 20.85 -13.80
N ALA A 26 2.98 22.04 -14.39
CA ALA A 26 2.32 23.17 -13.75
C ALA A 26 0.83 22.91 -13.52
N LEU A 27 0.17 22.21 -14.45
CA LEU A 27 -1.23 21.80 -14.32
C LEU A 27 -1.47 20.88 -13.12
N ILE A 28 -0.53 19.99 -12.79
CA ILE A 28 -0.59 19.18 -11.56
C ILE A 28 -0.67 20.07 -10.31
N GLY A 29 0.06 21.21 -10.33
CA GLY A 29 0.08 22.21 -9.27
C GLY A 29 -1.13 23.14 -9.22
N LEU A 30 -2.13 22.96 -10.09
CA LEU A 30 -3.34 23.76 -10.10
C LEU A 30 -4.03 23.72 -8.74
N GLU A 31 -4.44 24.91 -8.26
CA GLU A 31 -5.13 25.03 -6.97
C GLU A 31 -6.36 24.11 -6.91
N PRO A 32 -6.50 23.31 -5.85
CA PRO A 32 -7.58 22.33 -5.73
C PRO A 32 -8.98 22.91 -5.97
N GLY A 33 -9.24 24.16 -5.52
CA GLY A 33 -10.51 24.84 -5.74
C GLY A 33 -10.83 25.18 -7.19
N LEU A 34 -9.81 25.23 -8.07
CA LEU A 34 -9.97 25.55 -9.49
C LEU A 34 -10.02 24.31 -10.39
N GLN A 35 -9.62 23.12 -9.88
CA GLN A 35 -9.52 21.91 -10.68
C GLN A 35 -10.87 21.51 -11.31
N LEU A 36 -11.89 21.29 -10.51
CA LEU A 36 -13.21 20.86 -11.01
C LEU A 36 -13.92 21.96 -11.83
N PRO A 37 -13.94 23.26 -11.43
CA PRO A 37 -14.44 24.32 -12.28
C PRO A 37 -13.76 24.37 -13.66
N LEU A 38 -12.44 24.18 -13.72
CA LEU A 38 -11.71 24.16 -14.98
C LEU A 38 -12.07 22.90 -15.77
N MET A 39 -12.17 21.73 -15.14
CA MET A 39 -12.65 20.49 -15.80
C MET A 39 -14.03 20.67 -16.42
N ARG A 40 -14.92 21.46 -15.83
CA ARG A 40 -16.24 21.78 -16.43
C ARG A 40 -16.17 22.71 -17.62
N ALA A 41 -15.33 23.74 -17.53
CA ALA A 41 -15.24 24.79 -18.53
C ALA A 41 -14.37 24.45 -19.74
N ASP A 42 -13.30 23.68 -19.53
CA ASP A 42 -12.24 23.44 -20.51
C ASP A 42 -12.35 22.04 -21.12
N ARG A 43 -12.78 22.01 -22.39
CA ARG A 43 -12.93 20.76 -23.14
C ARG A 43 -11.59 20.10 -23.45
N GLU A 44 -10.58 20.88 -23.82
CA GLU A 44 -9.25 20.35 -24.16
C GLU A 44 -8.57 19.74 -22.93
N LEU A 45 -8.76 20.36 -21.74
CA LEU A 45 -8.30 19.78 -20.48
C LEU A 45 -8.86 18.38 -20.28
N ARG A 46 -10.16 18.17 -20.51
CA ARG A 46 -10.81 16.86 -20.34
C ARG A 46 -10.37 15.84 -21.38
N GLU A 47 -10.27 16.24 -22.62
CA GLU A 47 -10.05 15.32 -23.75
C GLU A 47 -8.59 14.96 -23.95
N GLU A 48 -7.65 15.84 -23.57
CA GLU A 48 -6.22 15.71 -23.89
C GLU A 48 -5.30 15.92 -22.69
N LEU A 49 -5.37 17.09 -22.05
CA LEU A 49 -4.34 17.52 -21.11
C LEU A 49 -4.30 16.71 -19.82
N VAL A 50 -5.47 16.31 -19.28
CA VAL A 50 -5.56 15.48 -18.09
C VAL A 50 -4.89 14.13 -18.28
N TRP A 51 -4.98 13.54 -19.46
CA TRP A 51 -4.34 12.27 -19.79
C TRP A 51 -2.83 12.39 -19.91
N GLY A 52 -2.36 13.50 -20.52
CA GLY A 52 -0.94 13.86 -20.52
C GLY A 52 -0.39 14.04 -19.10
N MET A 53 -1.10 14.79 -18.28
CA MET A 53 -0.77 15.01 -16.86
C MET A 53 -0.68 13.69 -16.07
N LEU A 54 -1.64 12.78 -16.25
CA LEU A 54 -1.62 11.47 -15.59
C LEU A 54 -0.41 10.64 -16.00
N ARG A 55 -0.06 10.61 -17.30
CA ARG A 55 1.10 9.85 -17.80
C ARG A 55 2.42 10.45 -17.36
N GLN A 56 2.52 11.75 -17.24
CA GLN A 56 3.75 12.43 -16.83
C GLN A 56 3.97 12.36 -15.32
N GLU A 57 2.90 12.37 -14.53
CA GLU A 57 2.90 12.29 -13.05
C GLU A 57 3.64 13.44 -12.33
N GLY A 58 4.39 14.26 -13.05
CA GLY A 58 5.14 15.41 -12.55
C GLY A 58 6.61 15.11 -12.24
N ASN A 59 7.26 16.03 -11.55
CA ASN A 59 8.68 15.96 -11.18
C ASN A 59 8.88 15.82 -9.67
N ARG A 60 10.13 15.91 -9.18
CA ARG A 60 10.46 15.78 -7.75
C ARG A 60 9.75 16.79 -6.84
N GLY A 61 9.44 17.98 -7.36
CA GLY A 61 8.82 19.07 -6.58
C GLY A 61 7.30 19.11 -6.69
N VAL A 62 6.75 18.66 -7.84
CA VAL A 62 5.32 18.74 -8.16
C VAL A 62 4.86 17.39 -8.67
N SER A 63 3.96 16.73 -7.94
CA SER A 63 3.38 15.46 -8.32
C SER A 63 1.91 15.39 -7.89
N LEU A 64 1.13 14.52 -8.53
CA LEU A 64 -0.26 14.25 -8.15
C LEU A 64 -0.39 13.88 -6.67
N SER A 65 0.53 13.06 -6.16
CA SER A 65 0.59 12.70 -4.74
C SER A 65 0.87 13.89 -3.82
N ALA A 66 1.73 14.82 -4.24
CA ALA A 66 2.03 16.02 -3.46
C ALA A 66 0.85 17.01 -3.49
N SER A 67 0.23 17.21 -4.67
CA SER A 67 -0.96 18.06 -4.84
C SER A 67 -2.11 17.60 -3.93
N ASP A 68 -2.43 16.31 -3.92
CA ASP A 68 -3.50 15.77 -3.07
C ASP A 68 -3.19 15.91 -1.57
N ARG A 69 -1.92 15.74 -1.15
CA ARG A 69 -1.53 15.97 0.25
C ARG A 69 -1.71 17.43 0.65
N SER A 70 -1.32 18.36 -0.21
CA SER A 70 -1.49 19.79 0.04
C SER A 70 -2.96 20.16 0.18
N ALA A 71 -3.84 19.57 -0.64
CA ALA A 71 -5.27 19.76 -0.57
C ALA A 71 -5.89 19.28 0.75
N THR A 72 -5.33 18.21 1.37
CA THR A 72 -5.85 17.66 2.63
C THR A 72 -5.33 18.38 3.86
N MET A 73 -4.17 19.03 3.78
CA MET A 73 -3.53 19.75 4.91
C MET A 73 -4.04 21.19 5.06
N GLY A 74 -4.71 21.74 4.05
CA GLY A 74 -5.33 23.08 4.13
C GLY A 74 -6.57 23.09 4.99
N SER A 75 -6.91 24.27 5.57
CA SER A 75 -8.06 24.49 6.43
C SER A 75 -9.44 24.36 5.72
N GLY A 76 -9.45 24.04 4.44
CA GLY A 76 -10.63 23.83 3.60
C GLY A 76 -10.66 22.41 3.04
N ARG A 77 -11.84 21.83 3.00
CA ARG A 77 -12.14 20.52 2.37
C ARG A 77 -12.04 20.57 0.83
N THR A 78 -11.03 21.22 0.29
CA THR A 78 -10.89 21.36 -1.16
C THR A 78 -10.37 20.05 -1.73
N PRO A 79 -11.06 19.40 -2.65
CA PRO A 79 -10.64 18.14 -3.23
C PRO A 79 -9.38 18.32 -4.06
N GLY A 80 -8.39 17.42 -3.91
CA GLY A 80 -7.28 17.32 -4.83
C GLY A 80 -7.64 16.54 -6.09
N TRP A 81 -6.64 16.27 -6.94
CA TRP A 81 -6.86 15.64 -8.25
C TRP A 81 -7.58 14.29 -8.19
N SER A 82 -7.30 13.45 -7.21
CA SER A 82 -8.00 12.15 -7.10
C SER A 82 -9.52 12.33 -6.96
N ARG A 83 -9.96 13.26 -6.12
CA ARG A 83 -11.38 13.55 -5.92
C ARG A 83 -11.98 14.34 -7.08
N THR A 84 -11.20 15.23 -7.69
CA THR A 84 -11.62 15.98 -8.90
C THR A 84 -11.90 15.02 -10.05
N LEU A 85 -11.04 14.02 -10.27
CA LEU A 85 -11.26 13.01 -11.30
C LEU A 85 -12.50 12.15 -11.00
N ALA A 86 -12.71 11.75 -9.74
CA ALA A 86 -13.91 11.02 -9.35
C ALA A 86 -15.19 11.87 -9.60
N ALA A 87 -15.19 13.13 -9.16
CA ALA A 87 -16.32 14.04 -9.42
C ALA A 87 -16.54 14.27 -10.91
N SER A 88 -15.47 14.31 -11.70
CA SER A 88 -15.57 14.45 -13.17
C SER A 88 -16.22 13.25 -13.85
N ILE A 89 -16.03 12.03 -13.30
CA ILE A 89 -16.77 10.84 -13.74
C ILE A 89 -18.25 10.97 -13.36
N ASP A 90 -18.55 11.33 -12.11
CA ASP A 90 -19.91 11.45 -11.60
C ASP A 90 -20.73 12.48 -12.40
N GLU A 91 -20.06 13.54 -12.89
CA GLU A 91 -20.65 14.57 -13.75
C GLU A 91 -20.66 14.21 -15.25
N GLY A 92 -20.09 13.06 -15.65
CA GLY A 92 -20.00 12.66 -17.06
C GLY A 92 -19.02 13.50 -17.90
N LEU A 93 -18.06 14.18 -17.24
CA LEU A 93 -17.07 15.02 -17.90
C LEU A 93 -15.94 14.20 -18.53
N ILE A 94 -15.61 13.03 -17.94
CA ILE A 94 -14.60 12.10 -18.45
C ILE A 94 -15.15 10.66 -18.36
N GLU A 95 -14.66 9.80 -19.24
CA GLU A 95 -15.04 8.39 -19.27
C GLU A 95 -14.35 7.62 -18.16
N ARG A 96 -15.14 6.88 -17.38
CA ARG A 96 -14.67 6.07 -16.26
C ARG A 96 -13.69 4.98 -16.69
N ASP A 97 -14.01 4.24 -17.76
CA ASP A 97 -13.17 3.16 -18.27
C ASP A 97 -11.79 3.68 -18.68
N ARG A 98 -11.76 4.79 -19.40
CA ARG A 98 -10.51 5.43 -19.81
C ARG A 98 -9.64 5.86 -18.61
N LEU A 99 -10.29 6.32 -17.52
CA LEU A 99 -9.54 6.67 -16.30
C LEU A 99 -8.98 5.43 -15.61
N LEU A 100 -9.78 4.37 -15.48
CA LEU A 100 -9.32 3.12 -14.87
C LEU A 100 -8.12 2.55 -15.64
N ASP A 101 -8.18 2.53 -16.98
CA ASP A 101 -7.09 2.05 -17.83
C ASP A 101 -5.84 2.91 -17.66
N ALA A 102 -5.98 4.24 -17.71
CA ALA A 102 -4.83 5.16 -17.53
C ALA A 102 -4.16 4.99 -16.15
N LEU A 103 -4.93 4.76 -15.09
CA LEU A 103 -4.38 4.54 -13.75
C LEU A 103 -3.66 3.18 -13.64
N LEU A 104 -4.20 2.12 -14.27
CA LEU A 104 -3.56 0.80 -14.32
C LEU A 104 -2.27 0.81 -15.14
N ASP A 105 -2.27 1.48 -16.30
CA ASP A 105 -1.09 1.66 -17.14
C ASP A 105 0.04 2.35 -16.37
N MET A 106 -0.27 3.36 -15.57
CA MET A 106 0.71 4.04 -14.74
C MET A 106 1.24 3.16 -13.60
N LEU A 107 0.43 2.26 -13.06
CA LEU A 107 0.89 1.29 -12.07
C LEU A 107 1.78 0.19 -12.67
N ALA A 108 1.60 -0.11 -13.96
CA ALA A 108 2.47 -1.02 -14.70
C ALA A 108 3.82 -0.37 -15.08
N ALA A 109 3.88 0.98 -15.07
CA ALA A 109 5.14 1.69 -15.24
C ALA A 109 6.02 1.59 -13.99
N ASP A 110 7.34 1.69 -14.17
CA ASP A 110 8.32 1.63 -13.07
C ASP A 110 8.34 2.96 -12.27
N LEU A 111 7.30 3.18 -11.48
CA LEU A 111 7.15 4.37 -10.66
C LEU A 111 7.72 4.18 -9.25
N PRO A 112 8.38 5.21 -8.67
CA PRO A 112 8.73 5.22 -7.27
C PRO A 112 7.52 4.95 -6.38
N SER A 113 7.70 4.21 -5.26
CA SER A 113 6.61 3.74 -4.39
C SER A 113 5.66 4.86 -3.90
N GLY A 114 6.19 6.05 -3.61
CA GLY A 114 5.38 7.20 -3.19
C GLY A 114 4.42 7.69 -4.28
N ARG A 115 4.82 7.59 -5.54
CA ARG A 115 4.01 7.96 -6.71
C ARG A 115 3.02 6.87 -7.05
N ALA A 116 3.46 5.63 -7.22
CA ALA A 116 2.59 4.47 -7.44
C ALA A 116 1.48 4.38 -6.38
N GLY A 117 1.77 4.77 -5.14
CA GLY A 117 0.80 4.84 -4.06
C GLY A 117 -0.38 5.79 -4.31
N TRP A 118 -0.21 6.86 -5.07
CA TRP A 118 -1.31 7.75 -5.43
C TRP A 118 -2.29 7.05 -6.38
N TYR A 119 -1.78 6.41 -7.45
CA TYR A 119 -2.61 5.67 -8.41
C TYR A 119 -3.37 4.53 -7.74
N SER A 120 -2.70 3.75 -6.88
CA SER A 120 -3.33 2.66 -6.12
C SER A 120 -4.44 3.16 -5.18
N ARG A 121 -4.27 4.32 -4.54
CA ARG A 121 -5.30 4.93 -3.67
C ARG A 121 -6.47 5.46 -4.49
N THR A 122 -6.19 6.10 -5.62
CA THR A 122 -7.22 6.62 -6.53
C THR A 122 -8.07 5.49 -7.10
N LEU A 123 -7.47 4.39 -7.55
CA LEU A 123 -8.20 3.19 -8.00
C LEU A 123 -9.06 2.58 -6.88
N ARG A 124 -8.54 2.50 -5.65
CA ARG A 124 -9.35 2.04 -4.50
C ARG A 124 -10.53 2.96 -4.21
N MET A 125 -10.34 4.28 -4.30
CA MET A 125 -11.41 5.25 -4.09
C MET A 125 -12.48 5.13 -5.18
N LEU A 126 -12.10 4.89 -6.44
CA LEU A 126 -13.03 4.67 -7.55
C LEU A 126 -13.80 3.36 -7.42
N SER A 127 -13.31 2.40 -6.62
CA SER A 127 -13.99 1.13 -6.33
C SER A 127 -14.46 0.42 -7.60
N MET A 128 -13.52 -0.21 -8.32
CA MET A 128 -13.86 -0.98 -9.53
C MET A 128 -14.97 -1.99 -9.25
N THR A 129 -15.95 -2.06 -10.12
CA THR A 129 -16.97 -3.12 -10.12
C THR A 129 -16.36 -4.47 -10.54
N LEU A 130 -17.07 -5.57 -10.33
CA LEU A 130 -16.61 -6.88 -10.79
C LEU A 130 -16.49 -6.93 -12.32
N ASP A 131 -17.38 -6.28 -13.06
CA ASP A 131 -17.34 -6.22 -14.53
C ASP A 131 -16.10 -5.46 -15.02
N GLU A 132 -15.79 -4.33 -14.39
CA GLU A 132 -14.60 -3.54 -14.69
C GLU A 132 -13.29 -4.27 -14.35
N ALA A 133 -13.27 -5.01 -13.24
CA ALA A 133 -12.13 -5.81 -12.81
C ALA A 133 -11.94 -7.03 -13.72
N GLU A 134 -13.02 -7.71 -14.14
CA GLU A 134 -12.98 -8.84 -15.08
C GLU A 134 -12.43 -8.41 -16.43
N ALA A 135 -12.90 -7.28 -16.97
CA ALA A 135 -12.39 -6.74 -18.23
C ALA A 135 -10.88 -6.40 -18.18
N ARG A 136 -10.32 -6.22 -16.98
CA ARG A 136 -8.94 -5.80 -16.73
C ARG A 136 -8.07 -6.85 -16.02
N GLN A 137 -8.50 -8.12 -16.01
CA GLN A 137 -7.77 -9.18 -15.30
C GLN A 137 -6.30 -9.27 -15.73
N GLY A 138 -6.00 -9.12 -17.03
CA GLY A 138 -4.64 -9.16 -17.54
C GLY A 138 -3.74 -8.07 -16.92
N ALA A 139 -4.24 -6.84 -16.83
CA ALA A 139 -3.53 -5.74 -16.20
C ALA A 139 -3.35 -5.98 -14.69
N LEU A 140 -4.40 -6.42 -13.99
CA LEU A 140 -4.34 -6.74 -12.57
C LEU A 140 -3.35 -7.88 -12.28
N CYS A 141 -3.32 -8.92 -13.10
CA CYS A 141 -2.36 -10.02 -12.99
C CYS A 141 -0.91 -9.54 -13.17
N ALA A 142 -0.65 -8.68 -14.15
CA ALA A 142 0.68 -8.09 -14.34
C ALA A 142 1.16 -7.29 -13.11
N LEU A 143 0.25 -6.62 -12.40
CA LEU A 143 0.56 -5.86 -11.20
C LEU A 143 0.93 -6.71 -9.97
N MET A 144 0.68 -8.02 -9.99
CA MET A 144 1.08 -8.92 -8.89
C MET A 144 2.60 -9.06 -8.76
N SER A 145 3.35 -8.75 -9.80
CA SER A 145 4.83 -8.73 -9.80
C SER A 145 5.42 -7.35 -9.53
N SER A 146 4.60 -6.34 -9.19
CA SER A 146 5.08 -4.99 -8.91
C SER A 146 5.97 -4.96 -7.66
N PRO A 147 7.09 -4.20 -7.67
CA PRO A 147 7.91 -3.98 -6.47
C PRO A 147 7.19 -3.13 -5.41
N VAL A 148 6.02 -2.58 -5.73
CA VAL A 148 5.27 -1.67 -4.87
C VAL A 148 4.16 -2.40 -4.13
N GLY A 149 4.36 -2.72 -2.86
CA GLY A 149 3.43 -3.50 -2.04
C GLY A 149 1.95 -3.05 -2.08
N PRO A 150 1.62 -1.75 -1.97
CA PRO A 150 0.25 -1.25 -2.16
C PRO A 150 -0.39 -1.58 -3.51
N THR A 151 0.39 -1.63 -4.58
CA THR A 151 -0.05 -2.02 -5.93
C THR A 151 -0.40 -3.51 -5.98
N VAL A 152 0.50 -4.36 -5.47
CA VAL A 152 0.25 -5.81 -5.34
C VAL A 152 -1.01 -6.07 -4.50
N THR A 153 -1.16 -5.38 -3.37
CA THR A 153 -2.32 -5.55 -2.49
C THR A 153 -3.65 -5.15 -3.17
N LEU A 154 -3.63 -4.10 -4.00
CA LEU A 154 -4.77 -3.71 -4.81
C LEU A 154 -5.14 -4.82 -5.80
N ALA A 155 -4.16 -5.29 -6.58
CA ALA A 155 -4.35 -6.32 -7.60
C ALA A 155 -4.87 -7.63 -7.00
N VAL A 156 -4.19 -8.16 -5.97
CA VAL A 156 -4.61 -9.38 -5.26
C VAL A 156 -6.03 -9.23 -4.69
N GLY A 157 -6.38 -8.04 -4.16
CA GLY A 157 -7.72 -7.77 -3.63
C GLY A 157 -8.82 -7.90 -4.69
N GLN A 158 -8.61 -7.29 -5.88
CA GLN A 158 -9.56 -7.35 -6.99
C GLN A 158 -9.69 -8.77 -7.56
N LEU A 159 -8.55 -9.46 -7.78
CA LEU A 159 -8.54 -10.83 -8.29
C LEU A 159 -9.17 -11.82 -7.29
N THR A 160 -8.97 -11.63 -5.99
CA THR A 160 -9.67 -12.41 -4.95
C THR A 160 -11.18 -12.17 -4.99
N ALA A 161 -11.64 -10.96 -5.26
CA ALA A 161 -13.06 -10.66 -5.40
C ALA A 161 -13.66 -11.35 -6.63
N LEU A 162 -12.93 -11.38 -7.76
CA LEU A 162 -13.31 -12.12 -8.96
C LEU A 162 -13.37 -13.63 -8.71
N SER A 163 -12.39 -14.18 -7.98
CA SER A 163 -12.39 -15.61 -7.60
C SER A 163 -13.65 -15.97 -6.81
N LYS A 164 -13.98 -15.19 -5.78
CA LYS A 164 -15.20 -15.40 -4.97
C LYS A 164 -16.50 -15.29 -5.78
N ALA A 165 -16.48 -14.51 -6.85
CA ALA A 165 -17.61 -14.37 -7.77
C ALA A 165 -17.63 -15.45 -8.87
N GLY A 166 -16.64 -16.35 -8.92
CA GLY A 166 -16.51 -17.37 -9.96
C GLY A 166 -16.17 -16.80 -11.35
N ARG A 167 -15.54 -15.63 -11.40
CA ARG A 167 -15.26 -14.86 -12.64
C ARG A 167 -13.76 -14.71 -12.92
N LEU A 168 -12.90 -15.32 -12.11
CA LEU A 168 -11.45 -15.25 -12.24
C LEU A 168 -10.98 -16.17 -13.37
N ASP A 169 -10.13 -15.66 -14.27
CA ASP A 169 -9.28 -16.48 -15.14
C ASP A 169 -8.17 -17.09 -14.28
N LEU A 170 -8.42 -18.31 -13.79
CA LEU A 170 -7.53 -19.00 -12.86
C LEU A 170 -6.19 -19.34 -13.52
N GLU A 171 -6.15 -19.69 -14.80
CA GLU A 171 -4.92 -20.01 -15.51
C GLU A 171 -4.00 -18.80 -15.60
N LEU A 172 -4.55 -17.64 -15.96
CA LEU A 172 -3.83 -16.39 -15.98
C LEU A 172 -3.33 -16.00 -14.57
N PHE A 173 -4.18 -16.18 -13.56
CA PHE A 173 -3.83 -15.91 -12.15
C PHE A 173 -2.65 -16.77 -11.69
N VAL A 174 -2.70 -18.09 -11.91
CA VAL A 174 -1.66 -19.05 -11.53
C VAL A 174 -0.31 -18.68 -12.14
N ARG A 175 -0.28 -18.30 -13.42
CA ARG A 175 0.93 -17.89 -14.12
C ARG A 175 1.54 -16.59 -13.59
N SER A 176 0.76 -15.76 -12.89
CA SER A 176 1.16 -14.41 -12.51
C SER A 176 1.34 -14.21 -11.01
N CYS A 177 0.92 -15.15 -10.15
CA CYS A 177 0.78 -14.92 -8.71
C CYS A 177 2.06 -15.09 -7.89
N GLU A 178 3.16 -15.59 -8.49
CA GLU A 178 4.42 -15.85 -7.79
C GLU A 178 4.97 -14.60 -7.07
N GLY A 179 5.01 -13.45 -7.75
CA GLY A 179 5.47 -12.19 -7.14
C GLY A 179 4.63 -11.77 -5.92
N ALA A 180 3.33 -12.02 -5.95
CA ALA A 180 2.46 -11.74 -4.83
C ALA A 180 2.66 -12.71 -3.64
N LEU A 181 3.05 -13.97 -3.92
CA LEU A 181 3.43 -14.95 -2.89
C LEU A 181 4.71 -14.52 -2.14
N MET A 182 5.70 -13.98 -2.85
CA MET A 182 6.95 -13.48 -2.25
C MET A 182 6.79 -12.15 -1.53
N GLY A 183 5.66 -11.47 -1.66
CA GLY A 183 5.41 -10.15 -1.14
C GLY A 183 5.07 -10.12 0.36
N SER A 184 3.90 -9.63 0.71
CA SER A 184 3.46 -9.58 2.10
C SER A 184 2.72 -10.85 2.53
N LYS A 185 2.83 -11.22 3.83
CA LYS A 185 2.05 -12.31 4.42
C LYS A 185 0.56 -12.27 4.02
N ALA A 186 -0.05 -11.09 4.09
CA ALA A 186 -1.47 -10.94 3.78
C ALA A 186 -1.79 -11.27 2.32
N ASN A 187 -0.91 -10.91 1.39
CA ASN A 187 -1.06 -11.24 -0.03
C ASN A 187 -0.82 -12.73 -0.26
N ALA A 188 0.23 -13.31 0.33
CA ALA A 188 0.53 -14.74 0.23
C ALA A 188 -0.66 -15.60 0.70
N LEU A 189 -1.24 -15.29 1.86
CA LEU A 189 -2.42 -16.01 2.37
C LEU A 189 -3.64 -15.89 1.45
N ARG A 190 -3.87 -14.72 0.84
CA ARG A 190 -4.97 -14.53 -0.12
C ARG A 190 -4.75 -15.33 -1.40
N VAL A 191 -3.53 -15.30 -1.93
CA VAL A 191 -3.17 -16.07 -3.14
C VAL A 191 -3.34 -17.56 -2.88
N LEU A 192 -2.82 -18.09 -1.77
CA LEU A 192 -3.02 -19.51 -1.41
C LEU A 192 -4.50 -19.86 -1.22
N GLY A 193 -5.30 -18.94 -0.68
CA GLY A 193 -6.75 -19.11 -0.58
C GLY A 193 -7.41 -19.26 -1.96
N VAL A 194 -7.05 -18.41 -2.93
CA VAL A 194 -7.54 -18.49 -4.31
C VAL A 194 -7.12 -19.81 -4.97
N LEU A 195 -5.86 -20.21 -4.81
CA LEU A 195 -5.35 -21.49 -5.35
C LEU A 195 -6.09 -22.68 -4.76
N ARG A 196 -6.38 -22.67 -3.45
CA ARG A 196 -7.14 -23.73 -2.78
C ARG A 196 -8.57 -23.81 -3.29
N ASP A 197 -9.25 -22.67 -3.40
CA ASP A 197 -10.64 -22.61 -3.88
C ASP A 197 -10.74 -23.06 -5.35
N GLY A 198 -9.69 -22.85 -6.16
CA GLY A 198 -9.60 -23.25 -7.56
C GLY A 198 -8.85 -24.56 -7.83
N LEU A 199 -8.48 -25.34 -6.80
CA LEU A 199 -7.55 -26.45 -6.90
C LEU A 199 -7.92 -27.47 -8.00
N GLY A 200 -9.21 -27.76 -8.19
CA GLY A 200 -9.69 -28.71 -9.20
C GLY A 200 -9.49 -28.28 -10.65
N ALA A 201 -9.14 -27.02 -10.89
CA ALA A 201 -8.91 -26.45 -12.22
C ALA A 201 -7.45 -26.01 -12.44
N VAL A 202 -6.56 -26.23 -11.47
CA VAL A 202 -5.12 -25.92 -11.56
C VAL A 202 -4.36 -27.16 -12.02
N GLU A 203 -3.37 -27.00 -12.90
CA GLU A 203 -2.46 -28.09 -13.26
C GLU A 203 -1.40 -28.30 -12.18
N GLY A 204 -1.10 -29.56 -11.82
CA GLY A 204 -0.11 -29.91 -10.81
C GLY A 204 1.30 -29.34 -11.12
N THR A 205 1.69 -29.35 -12.39
CA THR A 205 2.97 -28.79 -12.88
C THR A 205 3.10 -27.29 -12.66
N ALA A 206 1.99 -26.55 -12.64
CA ALA A 206 1.97 -25.12 -12.34
C ALA A 206 1.87 -24.86 -10.84
N LEU A 207 1.27 -25.75 -10.07
CA LEU A 207 1.08 -25.62 -8.62
C LEU A 207 2.36 -25.90 -7.83
N GLU A 208 3.14 -26.93 -8.23
CA GLU A 208 4.37 -27.37 -7.50
C GLU A 208 5.34 -26.21 -7.24
N PRO A 209 5.78 -25.39 -8.23
CA PRO A 209 6.70 -24.29 -7.98
C PRO A 209 6.12 -23.21 -7.07
N LEU A 210 4.81 -22.92 -7.16
CA LEU A 210 4.14 -21.94 -6.30
C LEU A 210 4.12 -22.41 -4.84
N LEU A 211 3.90 -23.69 -4.60
CA LEU A 211 3.99 -24.27 -3.26
C LEU A 211 5.42 -24.19 -2.70
N GLY A 212 6.45 -24.43 -3.53
CA GLY A 212 7.85 -24.24 -3.13
C GLY A 212 8.14 -22.82 -2.68
N VAL A 213 7.65 -21.81 -3.41
CA VAL A 213 7.76 -20.40 -3.03
C VAL A 213 7.03 -20.12 -1.71
N ALA A 214 5.82 -20.64 -1.54
CA ALA A 214 5.03 -20.42 -0.33
C ALA A 214 5.63 -21.11 0.91
N LEU A 215 6.22 -22.29 0.76
CA LEU A 215 6.93 -23.02 1.83
C LEU A 215 8.23 -22.32 2.24
N SER A 216 8.89 -21.61 1.32
CA SER A 216 10.08 -20.79 1.61
C SER A 216 9.74 -19.44 2.26
N PHE A 217 8.45 -19.10 2.42
CA PHE A 217 8.04 -17.86 3.03
C PHE A 217 8.32 -17.87 4.55
N PRO A 218 8.99 -16.84 5.13
CA PRO A 218 9.41 -16.84 6.53
C PRO A 218 8.27 -16.58 7.51
N HIS A 219 7.17 -17.37 7.44
CA HIS A 219 6.03 -17.21 8.34
C HIS A 219 5.19 -18.50 8.44
N ALA A 220 5.09 -19.05 9.65
CA ALA A 220 4.40 -20.31 9.97
C ALA A 220 2.99 -20.44 9.35
N GLN A 221 2.16 -19.39 9.39
CA GLN A 221 0.79 -19.47 8.82
C GLN A 221 0.76 -19.62 7.30
N VAL A 222 1.73 -19.05 6.58
CA VAL A 222 1.82 -19.19 5.12
C VAL A 222 2.28 -20.60 4.80
N GLN A 223 3.30 -21.09 5.49
CA GLN A 223 3.81 -22.44 5.32
C GLN A 223 2.75 -23.50 5.67
N ALA A 224 2.03 -23.34 6.80
CA ALA A 224 0.96 -24.25 7.17
C ALA A 224 -0.14 -24.33 6.10
N LEU A 225 -0.60 -23.18 5.57
CA LEU A 225 -1.59 -23.16 4.51
C LEU A 225 -1.07 -23.78 3.21
N ALA A 226 0.23 -23.62 2.90
CA ALA A 226 0.87 -24.25 1.74
C ALA A 226 0.95 -25.76 1.90
N ILE A 227 1.22 -26.26 3.10
CA ILE A 227 1.22 -27.69 3.43
C ILE A 227 -0.18 -28.28 3.31
N ASP A 228 -1.21 -27.60 3.84
CA ASP A 228 -2.60 -28.02 3.68
C ASP A 228 -2.98 -28.13 2.21
N LEU A 229 -2.59 -27.12 1.40
CA LEU A 229 -2.85 -27.11 -0.04
C LEU A 229 -2.08 -28.21 -0.77
N ALA A 230 -0.82 -28.51 -0.42
CA ALA A 230 -0.05 -29.62 -0.95
C ALA A 230 -0.71 -30.97 -0.62
N SER A 231 -1.23 -31.11 0.62
CA SER A 231 -1.96 -32.30 1.07
C SER A 231 -3.26 -32.49 0.30
N ASP A 232 -4.00 -31.41 0.03
CA ASP A 232 -5.21 -31.41 -0.79
C ASP A 232 -4.89 -31.80 -2.24
N ALA A 233 -3.80 -31.27 -2.80
CA ALA A 233 -3.32 -31.58 -4.15
C ALA A 233 -2.89 -33.06 -4.27
N LEU A 234 -2.24 -33.63 -3.24
CA LEU A 234 -1.91 -35.03 -3.16
C LEU A 234 -3.17 -35.92 -3.13
N ARG A 235 -4.14 -35.56 -2.28
CA ARG A 235 -5.40 -36.30 -2.16
C ARG A 235 -6.24 -36.28 -3.43
N SER A 236 -6.18 -35.19 -4.19
CA SER A 236 -6.86 -35.08 -5.49
C SER A 236 -6.09 -35.69 -6.66
N GLY A 237 -4.86 -36.15 -6.44
CA GLY A 237 -4.00 -36.73 -7.48
C GLY A 237 -3.35 -35.68 -8.42
N LEU A 238 -3.38 -34.41 -8.07
CA LEU A 238 -2.72 -33.32 -8.82
C LEU A 238 -1.21 -33.36 -8.62
N LEU A 239 -0.76 -33.74 -7.41
CA LEU A 239 0.66 -33.99 -7.08
C LEU A 239 0.82 -35.44 -6.65
N ASP A 240 1.99 -36.02 -6.90
CA ASP A 240 2.36 -37.31 -6.37
C ASP A 240 3.12 -37.17 -5.04
N SER A 241 3.29 -38.28 -4.33
CA SER A 241 3.99 -38.29 -3.04
C SER A 241 5.46 -37.91 -3.16
N ALA A 242 6.08 -38.14 -4.31
CA ALA A 242 7.47 -37.75 -4.54
C ALA A 242 7.63 -36.25 -4.70
N ALA A 243 6.70 -35.57 -5.39
CA ALA A 243 6.65 -34.11 -5.49
C ALA A 243 6.45 -33.45 -4.13
N VAL A 244 5.48 -33.93 -3.33
CA VAL A 244 5.27 -33.41 -1.99
C VAL A 244 6.48 -33.67 -1.08
N GLY A 245 7.10 -34.85 -1.18
CA GLY A 245 8.34 -35.16 -0.44
C GLY A 245 9.49 -34.20 -0.78
N ARG A 246 9.70 -33.88 -2.07
CA ARG A 246 10.70 -32.88 -2.49
C ARG A 246 10.39 -31.50 -1.89
N LEU A 247 9.15 -31.03 -2.04
CA LEU A 247 8.72 -29.72 -1.52
C LEU A 247 9.00 -29.56 -0.04
N LEU A 248 8.72 -30.58 0.77
CA LEU A 248 8.96 -30.54 2.20
C LEU A 248 10.43 -30.70 2.58
N SER A 249 11.21 -31.46 1.80
CA SER A 249 12.65 -31.64 2.03
C SER A 249 13.47 -30.41 1.70
N ASP A 250 13.03 -29.62 0.69
CA ASP A 250 13.74 -28.43 0.21
C ASP A 250 13.34 -27.16 1.00
N ALA A 251 12.27 -27.24 1.83
CA ALA A 251 11.77 -26.09 2.55
C ALA A 251 12.43 -25.92 3.93
N GLU A 252 12.82 -24.70 4.27
CA GLU A 252 13.17 -24.30 5.65
C GLU A 252 11.89 -23.99 6.42
N LEU A 253 11.31 -25.01 7.06
CA LEU A 253 10.05 -24.87 7.78
C LEU A 253 10.25 -24.22 9.15
N ASP A 254 9.30 -23.36 9.52
CA ASP A 254 9.21 -22.79 10.87
C ASP A 254 9.09 -23.93 11.92
N PRO A 255 9.81 -23.87 13.04
CA PRO A 255 9.75 -24.90 14.08
C PRO A 255 8.34 -25.23 14.57
N LEU A 256 7.41 -24.26 14.58
CA LEU A 256 6.02 -24.49 14.92
C LEU A 256 5.31 -25.37 13.89
N VAL A 257 5.64 -25.22 12.63
CA VAL A 257 5.07 -26.03 11.54
C VAL A 257 5.60 -27.45 11.62
N VAL A 258 6.92 -27.61 11.84
CA VAL A 258 7.55 -28.93 12.05
C VAL A 258 6.91 -29.65 13.23
N ALA A 259 6.77 -28.99 14.39
CA ALA A 259 6.15 -29.59 15.57
C ALA A 259 4.70 -30.01 15.30
N THR A 260 3.96 -29.27 14.47
CA THR A 260 2.58 -29.62 14.11
C THR A 260 2.55 -30.84 13.17
N LEU A 261 3.49 -30.94 12.23
CA LEU A 261 3.61 -32.09 11.33
C LEU A 261 4.00 -33.35 12.10
N ASP A 262 4.94 -33.27 13.06
CA ASP A 262 5.34 -34.38 13.91
C ASP A 262 4.18 -34.91 14.77
N LEU A 263 3.28 -34.03 15.21
CA LEU A 263 2.06 -34.44 15.95
C LEU A 263 1.02 -35.13 15.05
N LEU A 264 1.03 -34.87 13.76
CA LEU A 264 0.08 -35.45 12.79
C LEU A 264 0.60 -36.73 12.13
N ASP A 265 1.89 -37.09 12.32
CA ASP A 265 2.45 -38.32 11.78
C ASP A 265 2.06 -39.51 12.70
N PRO A 266 1.21 -40.45 12.23
CA PRO A 266 0.78 -41.57 13.04
C PRO A 266 1.89 -42.57 13.37
N GLY A 267 3.11 -42.37 12.84
CA GLY A 267 4.28 -43.22 13.09
C GLY A 267 4.97 -42.97 14.44
N HIS A 268 4.71 -41.83 15.12
CA HIS A 268 5.32 -41.49 16.41
C HIS A 268 4.49 -41.89 17.66
N ALA A 269 3.33 -42.51 17.46
CA ALA A 269 2.47 -42.96 18.59
C ALA A 269 2.84 -44.37 19.08
N ALA A 270 4.12 -44.64 19.35
CA ALA A 270 4.53 -45.84 20.06
C ALA A 270 5.87 -45.68 20.79
N THR A 271 5.95 -44.82 21.78
CA THR A 271 6.83 -45.02 22.93
C THR A 271 6.13 -44.56 24.20
N ASP A 272 5.72 -45.59 24.92
CA ASP A 272 5.22 -45.63 26.25
C ASP A 272 5.98 -44.67 27.19
N GLN A 273 5.30 -43.68 27.75
CA GLN A 273 5.66 -43.16 29.07
C GLN A 273 4.42 -42.68 29.83
N ALA A 274 4.34 -43.22 31.04
CA ALA A 274 3.31 -43.21 32.02
C ALA A 274 2.71 -41.83 32.35
N ASP A 275 1.41 -41.85 32.50
CA ASP A 275 0.49 -40.93 33.13
C ASP A 275 1.00 -40.38 34.50
N PRO A 276 0.91 -39.09 34.76
CA PRO A 276 0.41 -38.59 36.01
C PRO A 276 -0.77 -37.63 35.82
N GLY A 277 -1.97 -38.15 36.12
CA GLY A 277 -3.13 -37.51 36.70
C GLY A 277 -3.41 -36.04 36.34
N LEU A 278 -4.24 -35.79 35.32
CA LEU A 278 -4.88 -34.49 35.13
C LEU A 278 -6.24 -34.48 35.83
N VAL A 279 -6.33 -33.61 36.83
CA VAL A 279 -7.56 -33.15 37.45
C VAL A 279 -8.31 -32.27 36.47
N PRO A 280 -9.62 -32.43 36.27
CA PRO A 280 -10.37 -31.51 35.39
C PRO A 280 -10.60 -30.20 36.12
N GLU A 281 -10.08 -29.12 35.58
CA GLU A 281 -10.46 -27.75 35.94
C GLU A 281 -11.59 -27.24 35.04
N ASP A 282 -12.52 -26.59 35.70
CA ASP A 282 -13.79 -26.07 35.24
C ASP A 282 -13.62 -25.06 34.05
N ASP A 283 -14.52 -25.21 33.11
CA ASP A 283 -14.80 -24.31 31.98
C ASP A 283 -15.28 -22.92 32.46
N PRO A 284 -14.61 -21.82 32.14
CA PRO A 284 -15.24 -20.51 32.17
C PRO A 284 -15.44 -19.97 30.75
N GLY A 285 -16.68 -20.06 30.30
CA GLY A 285 -17.38 -19.05 29.46
C GLY A 285 -16.59 -18.37 28.36
N GLU A 286 -17.01 -18.69 27.15
CA GLU A 286 -16.73 -18.04 25.90
C GLU A 286 -16.77 -16.49 26.01
N GLN A 287 -15.60 -15.84 26.14
CA GLN A 287 -15.45 -14.42 25.97
C GLN A 287 -14.77 -14.17 24.62
N ALA A 288 -15.47 -13.41 23.77
CA ALA A 288 -14.94 -12.91 22.50
C ALA A 288 -13.55 -12.28 22.70
N PRO A 289 -12.60 -12.47 21.76
CA PRO A 289 -11.27 -11.88 21.88
C PRO A 289 -11.39 -10.37 21.87
N ALA A 290 -11.11 -9.73 23.01
CA ALA A 290 -10.91 -8.30 23.10
C ALA A 290 -9.76 -7.92 22.15
N ALA A 291 -9.99 -6.88 21.34
CA ALA A 291 -8.98 -6.29 20.49
C ALA A 291 -7.72 -6.06 21.33
N PHE A 292 -6.60 -6.66 20.93
CA PHE A 292 -5.31 -6.50 21.58
C PHE A 292 -4.82 -5.08 21.31
N LEU A 293 -5.24 -4.14 22.15
CA LEU A 293 -4.58 -2.85 22.25
C LEU A 293 -3.34 -3.08 23.13
N PRO A 294 -2.14 -2.73 22.64
CA PRO A 294 -0.97 -2.74 23.50
C PRO A 294 -1.25 -1.86 24.72
N PRO A 295 -0.80 -2.26 25.93
CA PRO A 295 -1.00 -1.44 27.11
C PRO A 295 -0.45 -0.03 26.84
N PRO A 296 -1.14 1.02 27.33
CA PRO A 296 -0.64 2.39 27.19
C PRO A 296 0.75 2.42 27.84
N ARG A 297 1.78 2.83 27.04
CA ARG A 297 3.12 3.04 27.58
C ARG A 297 3.02 4.14 28.63
N GLU A 298 3.54 3.88 29.80
CA GLU A 298 3.64 4.90 30.84
C GLU A 298 4.57 6.02 30.34
N VAL A 299 4.06 7.25 30.36
CA VAL A 299 4.78 8.46 29.92
C VAL A 299 6.02 8.74 30.79
N ALA A 300 6.19 8.02 31.90
CA ALA A 300 7.29 8.15 32.86
C ALA A 300 8.69 7.83 32.31
N ASP A 301 8.78 7.14 31.16
CA ASP A 301 10.05 6.75 30.56
C ASP A 301 10.60 7.78 29.53
N LEU A 302 9.93 8.92 29.32
CA LEU A 302 10.44 9.98 28.49
C LEU A 302 11.48 10.78 29.30
N VAL A 303 12.75 10.68 28.90
CA VAL A 303 13.82 11.48 29.48
C VAL A 303 13.52 12.97 29.25
N PRO A 304 13.48 13.82 30.29
CA PRO A 304 13.26 15.23 30.10
C PRO A 304 14.26 15.83 29.10
N MET A 305 13.76 16.51 28.08
CA MET A 305 14.57 17.09 27.03
C MET A 305 14.93 18.53 27.40
N SER A 306 16.23 18.90 27.28
CA SER A 306 16.66 20.29 27.43
C SER A 306 16.57 21.02 26.06
N ALA A 307 16.54 22.37 26.12
CA ALA A 307 16.55 23.18 24.90
C ALA A 307 17.80 22.92 24.02
N ASP A 308 18.94 22.59 24.64
CA ASP A 308 20.19 22.28 23.93
C ASP A 308 20.12 20.92 23.21
N ASP A 309 19.34 19.94 23.73
CA ASP A 309 19.15 18.63 23.12
C ASP A 309 18.26 18.68 21.86
N VAL A 310 17.37 19.68 21.78
CA VAL A 310 16.43 19.84 20.66
C VAL A 310 17.16 20.00 19.33
N SER A 311 18.20 20.83 19.30
CA SER A 311 18.99 21.10 18.07
C SER A 311 19.64 19.83 17.51
N GLY A 312 20.20 18.99 18.39
CA GLY A 312 20.86 17.74 18.03
C GLY A 312 19.86 16.71 17.49
N ARG A 313 18.72 16.55 18.17
CA ARG A 313 17.68 15.57 17.81
C ARG A 313 16.90 15.94 16.54
N VAL A 314 16.59 17.22 16.35
CA VAL A 314 16.00 17.71 15.09
C VAL A 314 16.98 17.49 13.92
N GLY A 315 18.29 17.65 14.15
CA GLY A 315 19.31 17.33 13.14
C GLY A 315 19.33 15.85 12.74
N VAL A 316 19.15 14.94 13.68
CA VAL A 316 19.06 13.49 13.45
C VAL A 316 17.78 13.11 12.72
N LEU A 317 16.64 13.68 13.12
CA LEU A 317 15.34 13.46 12.44
C LEU A 317 15.33 13.98 11.01
N ALA A 318 15.99 15.13 10.76
CA ALA A 318 16.14 15.72 9.42
C ALA A 318 17.00 14.87 8.48
N GLN A 319 17.83 13.94 8.98
CA GLN A 319 18.64 13.01 8.20
C GLN A 319 17.91 11.70 7.87
N GLY A 320 16.62 11.57 8.19
CA GLY A 320 15.79 10.43 7.83
C GLY A 320 15.93 9.22 8.77
N ALA A 321 16.41 9.40 9.99
CA ALA A 321 16.39 8.37 11.02
C ALA A 321 14.93 7.99 11.39
N GLN A 322 14.71 6.71 11.68
CA GLN A 322 13.38 6.17 11.93
C GLN A 322 12.65 6.93 13.04
N MET A 323 11.44 7.38 12.74
CA MET A 323 10.55 8.06 13.69
C MET A 323 10.11 7.06 14.77
N GLY A 324 10.66 7.22 15.97
CA GLY A 324 10.37 6.41 17.14
C GLY A 324 10.16 7.28 18.37
N LEU A 325 10.57 6.78 19.55
CA LEU A 325 10.46 7.46 20.85
C LEU A 325 11.02 8.89 20.86
N GLU A 326 12.01 9.19 20.02
CA GLU A 326 12.62 10.52 19.92
C GLU A 326 11.68 11.58 19.35
N TYR A 327 10.81 11.19 18.40
CA TYR A 327 9.79 12.09 17.85
C TYR A 327 8.69 12.38 18.88
N GLU A 328 8.26 11.35 19.62
CA GLU A 328 7.28 11.51 20.70
C GLU A 328 7.82 12.38 21.83
N ALA A 329 9.10 12.21 22.18
CA ALA A 329 9.77 13.03 23.19
C ALA A 329 9.90 14.50 22.73
N LEU A 330 10.18 14.75 21.45
CA LEU A 330 10.22 16.10 20.89
C LEU A 330 8.84 16.76 20.91
N LEU A 331 7.79 16.04 20.51
CA LEU A 331 6.41 16.55 20.55
C LEU A 331 5.96 16.84 21.98
N ALA A 332 6.31 15.97 22.95
CA ALA A 332 5.99 16.17 24.35
C ALA A 332 6.71 17.42 24.92
N PHE A 333 7.96 17.65 24.52
CA PHE A 333 8.70 18.85 24.90
C PHE A 333 8.08 20.13 24.32
N LEU A 334 7.72 20.13 23.03
CA LEU A 334 7.07 21.27 22.37
C LEU A 334 5.67 21.58 22.92
N ALA A 335 4.99 20.58 23.44
CA ALA A 335 3.68 20.72 24.10
C ALA A 335 3.80 21.07 25.60
N SER A 336 5.00 21.08 26.16
CA SER A 336 5.22 21.42 27.57
C SER A 336 4.93 22.89 27.87
N PRO A 337 4.27 23.20 28.99
CA PRO A 337 4.10 24.60 29.42
C PRO A 337 5.43 25.32 29.76
N GLU A 338 6.51 24.58 29.91
CA GLU A 338 7.88 25.11 30.15
C GLU A 338 8.60 25.42 28.83
N PHE A 339 7.99 25.10 27.66
CA PHE A 339 8.60 25.37 26.38
C PHE A 339 8.68 26.88 26.10
N ASP A 340 9.91 27.39 25.95
CA ASP A 340 10.17 28.76 25.51
C ASP A 340 10.32 28.78 23.98
N PRO A 341 9.43 29.47 23.23
CA PRO A 341 9.52 29.61 21.77
C PRO A 341 10.87 30.22 21.31
N SER A 342 11.60 30.96 22.18
CA SER A 342 12.92 31.47 21.84
C SER A 342 13.96 30.37 21.61
N ALA A 343 13.75 29.16 22.15
CA ALA A 343 14.60 28.00 21.90
C ALA A 343 14.60 27.59 20.42
N LEU A 344 13.53 27.89 19.68
CA LEU A 344 13.46 27.66 18.23
C LEU A 344 14.39 28.56 17.42
N GLU A 345 14.87 29.68 17.98
CA GLU A 345 15.85 30.55 17.32
C GLU A 345 17.16 29.81 17.03
N SER A 346 17.55 28.85 17.88
CA SER A 346 18.72 27.99 17.67
C SER A 346 18.58 27.05 16.47
N LEU A 347 17.35 26.75 16.04
CA LEU A 347 17.04 25.89 14.88
C LEU A 347 17.01 26.65 13.55
N ARG A 348 17.01 28.00 13.58
CA ARG A 348 17.00 28.82 12.33
C ARG A 348 18.08 28.46 11.33
N PRO A 349 19.34 28.21 11.69
CA PRO A 349 20.38 27.83 10.74
C PRO A 349 20.09 26.48 10.07
N LEU A 350 19.50 25.53 10.82
CA LEU A 350 19.15 24.20 10.34
C LEU A 350 17.98 24.27 9.34
N VAL A 351 16.91 24.98 9.71
CA VAL A 351 15.75 25.20 8.85
C VAL A 351 16.15 25.94 7.57
N ARG A 352 17.03 26.94 7.68
CA ARG A 352 17.56 27.68 6.53
C ARG A 352 18.33 26.78 5.57
N ARG A 353 19.08 25.81 6.09
CA ARG A 353 19.81 24.81 5.28
C ARG A 353 18.86 23.84 4.58
N LEU A 354 17.77 23.44 5.23
CA LEU A 354 16.79 22.50 4.71
C LEU A 354 15.84 23.13 3.69
N THR A 355 15.49 24.41 3.86
CA THR A 355 14.52 25.12 3.00
C THR A 355 15.17 25.97 1.91
N GLY A 356 16.49 26.14 1.91
CA GLY A 356 17.21 26.94 0.91
C GLY A 356 16.93 28.45 0.97
N GLY A 357 16.23 28.97 2.00
CA GLY A 357 15.81 30.34 2.13
C GLY A 357 15.77 30.87 3.57
N VAL A 358 15.33 32.14 3.75
CA VAL A 358 15.07 32.72 5.08
C VAL A 358 13.64 32.29 5.49
N PRO A 359 13.47 31.37 6.46
CA PRO A 359 12.15 30.95 6.87
C PRO A 359 11.44 32.04 7.67
N GLY A 360 10.17 32.30 7.34
CA GLY A 360 9.28 33.03 8.23
C GLY A 360 8.94 32.18 9.48
N PRO A 361 8.46 32.80 10.56
CA PRO A 361 8.13 32.10 11.82
C PRO A 361 7.18 30.92 11.64
N GLN A 362 6.26 30.99 10.68
CA GLN A 362 5.30 29.91 10.36
C GLN A 362 5.94 28.71 9.64
N GLN A 363 7.08 28.90 8.95
CA GLN A 363 7.76 27.79 8.26
C GLN A 363 8.61 26.94 9.20
N VAL A 364 9.04 27.49 10.31
CA VAL A 364 9.76 26.74 11.36
C VAL A 364 8.83 25.75 12.04
N LEU A 365 7.58 26.16 12.31
CA LEU A 365 6.55 25.29 12.90
C LEU A 365 6.01 24.23 11.92
N GLY A 366 6.11 24.45 10.61
CA GLY A 366 5.68 23.49 9.58
C GLY A 366 6.71 22.41 9.24
N VAL A 367 7.95 22.56 9.72
CA VAL A 367 9.03 21.55 9.54
C VAL A 367 9.20 20.69 10.80
N LEU A 368 8.76 21.19 11.95
CA LEU A 368 8.61 20.45 13.20
C LEU A 368 7.20 19.87 13.29
#